data_309576b80455b54981114a5fe95f9e93
#
_entry.id   309576b80455b54981114a5fe95f9e93
#
_cell.length_a   1.000
_cell.length_b   1.000
_cell.length_c   1.000
_cell.angle_alpha   90.00
_cell.angle_beta   90.00
_cell.angle_gamma   90.00
#
_symmetry.space_group_name_H-M   'P 1'
#
loop_
_entity.id
_entity.type
_entity.pdbx_description
1 polymer ?
#
loop_
_entity_poly.entity_id
_entity_poly.type
_entity_poly.pdbx_seq_one_letter_code
_entity_poly.pdbx_strand_id
1 'polypeptide(L)'
;LSFGSAEQCHKILPGIAQGELVFCIGMSEPDSGSDLASLRSPAKRSDDGWLLNGAKIWTTNAHEADYMFGLFRTSTVPDNRRGGLSQFLIDMKTPGITVNPIVDLPGREHFNEVVFEDVQLSHNCLIGTEGEGWDQVTAELAYERSGPERYLSSIQILLALVDELAARPN
;
A
#
# COMPACT_ATOMS: atom_id res chain seq x y z
N LEU A 1 -3.73 -13.17 1.95
CA LEU A 1 -3.85 -14.58 2.34
C LEU A 1 -3.04 -14.91 3.60
N SER A 2 -1.80 -14.46 3.69
CA SER A 2 -0.92 -14.87 4.80
C SER A 2 -1.27 -14.23 6.15
N PHE A 3 -1.88 -13.05 6.17
CA PHE A 3 -2.11 -12.27 7.39
C PHE A 3 -3.58 -11.93 7.63
N GLY A 4 -4.42 -11.95 6.60
CA GLY A 4 -5.84 -11.63 6.73
C GLY A 4 -6.60 -12.69 7.52
N SER A 5 -7.62 -12.27 8.29
CA SER A 5 -8.54 -13.18 8.95
C SER A 5 -9.37 -13.99 7.94
N ALA A 6 -9.93 -15.11 8.38
CA ALA A 6 -10.81 -15.91 7.52
C ALA A 6 -11.99 -15.09 7.00
N GLU A 7 -12.56 -14.19 7.80
CA GLU A 7 -13.65 -13.30 7.42
C GLU A 7 -13.20 -12.30 6.34
N GLN A 8 -12.04 -11.65 6.53
CA GLN A 8 -11.46 -10.73 5.53
C GLN A 8 -11.18 -11.46 4.21
N CYS A 9 -10.59 -12.65 4.27
CA CYS A 9 -10.31 -13.46 3.08
C CYS A 9 -11.60 -13.85 2.35
N HIS A 10 -12.63 -14.32 3.05
CA HIS A 10 -13.93 -14.68 2.47
C HIS A 10 -14.62 -13.49 1.80
N LYS A 11 -14.55 -12.32 2.42
CA LYS A 11 -15.19 -11.10 1.92
C LYS A 11 -14.48 -10.56 0.67
N ILE A 12 -13.15 -10.61 0.62
CA ILE A 12 -12.35 -9.83 -0.33
C ILE A 12 -11.82 -10.67 -1.50
N LEU A 13 -11.32 -11.88 -1.25
CA LEU A 13 -10.62 -12.66 -2.27
C LEU A 13 -11.48 -13.04 -3.49
N PRO A 14 -12.77 -13.36 -3.37
CA PRO A 14 -13.59 -13.64 -4.54
C PRO A 14 -13.69 -12.44 -5.48
N GLY A 15 -13.91 -11.23 -4.95
CA GLY A 15 -14.01 -10.01 -5.75
C GLY A 15 -12.69 -9.64 -6.43
N ILE A 16 -11.55 -9.87 -5.76
CA ILE A 16 -10.22 -9.69 -6.37
C ILE A 16 -10.05 -10.70 -7.53
N ALA A 17 -10.37 -11.97 -7.30
CA ALA A 17 -10.19 -13.03 -8.31
C ALA A 17 -11.07 -12.82 -9.55
N GLN A 18 -12.21 -12.16 -9.39
CA GLN A 18 -13.15 -11.84 -10.46
C GLN A 18 -12.85 -10.48 -11.13
N GLY A 19 -11.91 -9.70 -10.57
CA GLY A 19 -11.60 -8.35 -11.06
C GLY A 19 -12.68 -7.31 -10.75
N GLU A 20 -13.53 -7.59 -9.76
CA GLU A 20 -14.62 -6.72 -9.33
C GLU A 20 -14.21 -5.71 -8.26
N LEU A 21 -13.12 -5.98 -7.55
CA LEU A 21 -12.57 -5.12 -6.50
C LEU A 21 -11.19 -4.58 -6.89
N VAL A 22 -11.05 -3.28 -6.82
CA VAL A 22 -9.79 -2.56 -7.04
C VAL A 22 -9.17 -2.17 -5.70
N PHE A 23 -7.86 -2.38 -5.58
CA PHE A 23 -7.10 -2.06 -4.37
C PHE A 23 -6.02 -1.03 -4.62
N CYS A 24 -5.79 -0.18 -3.64
CA CYS A 24 -4.63 0.67 -3.56
C CYS A 24 -3.81 0.41 -2.29
N ILE A 25 -2.58 0.92 -2.26
CA ILE A 25 -1.65 0.73 -1.15
C ILE A 25 -1.27 2.10 -0.58
N GLY A 26 -1.61 2.35 0.68
CA GLY A 26 -1.34 3.58 1.40
C GLY A 26 -0.21 3.42 2.42
N MET A 27 1.05 3.57 1.99
CA MET A 27 2.23 3.46 2.85
C MET A 27 2.91 4.80 3.06
N SER A 28 3.41 5.41 1.99
CA SER A 28 4.19 6.66 2.04
C SER A 28 3.36 7.83 2.57
N GLU A 29 4.03 8.70 3.34
CA GLU A 29 3.47 9.97 3.83
C GLU A 29 4.27 11.13 3.22
N PRO A 30 3.77 12.37 3.25
CA PRO A 30 4.49 13.52 2.72
C PRO A 30 5.93 13.64 3.23
N ASP A 31 6.17 13.31 4.51
CA ASP A 31 7.47 13.36 5.15
C ASP A 31 8.18 12.00 5.28
N SER A 32 7.58 10.92 4.77
CA SER A 32 8.05 9.55 4.99
C SER A 32 7.78 8.64 3.79
N GLY A 33 8.76 8.52 2.92
CA GLY A 33 8.72 7.62 1.75
C GLY A 33 9.80 6.55 1.85
N SER A 34 11.04 6.86 1.47
CA SER A 34 12.17 5.92 1.56
C SER A 34 12.46 5.48 3.00
N ASP A 35 12.27 6.37 3.97
CA ASP A 35 12.31 6.03 5.40
C ASP A 35 10.89 5.74 5.93
N LEU A 36 10.29 4.66 5.43
CA LEU A 36 8.93 4.26 5.78
C LEU A 36 8.73 4.02 7.27
N ALA A 37 9.77 3.59 7.99
CA ALA A 37 9.72 3.39 9.44
C ALA A 37 9.48 4.70 10.22
N SER A 38 9.64 5.88 9.60
CA SER A 38 9.37 7.17 10.21
C SER A 38 7.93 7.66 10.06
N LEU A 39 7.04 6.91 9.43
CA LEU A 39 5.65 7.29 9.26
C LEU A 39 4.97 7.62 10.60
N ARG A 40 4.04 8.60 10.57
CA ARG A 40 3.46 9.20 11.76
C ARG A 40 1.93 9.19 11.80
N SER A 41 1.26 8.93 10.68
CA SER A 41 -0.21 8.86 10.64
C SER A 41 -0.72 7.89 11.71
N PRO A 42 -1.43 8.38 12.74
CA PRO A 42 -1.85 7.54 13.84
C PRO A 42 -3.09 6.74 13.50
N ALA A 43 -3.16 5.53 14.06
CA ALA A 43 -4.39 4.79 14.26
C ALA A 43 -4.56 4.56 15.76
N LYS A 44 -5.50 5.28 16.36
CA LYS A 44 -5.78 5.20 17.82
C LYS A 44 -6.91 4.23 18.07
N ARG A 45 -6.80 3.41 19.12
CA ARG A 45 -7.93 2.59 19.57
C ARG A 45 -9.07 3.47 20.03
N SER A 46 -10.30 3.09 19.66
CA SER A 46 -11.56 3.62 20.15
C SER A 46 -12.44 2.49 20.66
N ASP A 47 -13.56 2.82 21.31
CA ASP A 47 -14.49 1.81 21.85
C ASP A 47 -15.04 0.89 20.75
N ASP A 48 -15.27 1.43 19.55
CA ASP A 48 -15.84 0.74 18.40
C ASP A 48 -14.78 0.21 17.39
N GLY A 49 -13.49 0.43 17.65
CA GLY A 49 -12.43 -0.01 16.75
C GLY A 49 -11.21 0.91 16.71
N TRP A 50 -11.04 1.64 15.62
CA TRP A 50 -9.86 2.46 15.35
C TRP A 50 -10.23 3.81 14.77
N LEU A 51 -9.56 4.85 15.22
CA LEU A 51 -9.67 6.21 14.69
C LEU A 51 -8.37 6.55 13.95
N LEU A 52 -8.48 6.76 12.63
CA LEU A 52 -7.35 7.06 11.76
C LEU A 52 -7.32 8.55 11.41
N ASN A 53 -6.11 9.12 11.46
CA ASN A 53 -5.83 10.49 11.03
C ASN A 53 -4.51 10.54 10.26
N GLY A 54 -4.34 11.54 9.38
CA GLY A 54 -3.11 11.78 8.64
C GLY A 54 -3.29 11.78 7.13
N ALA A 55 -2.20 11.57 6.39
CA ALA A 55 -2.25 11.54 4.94
C ALA A 55 -1.29 10.50 4.37
N LYS A 56 -1.70 9.86 3.28
CA LYS A 56 -0.85 9.01 2.43
C LYS A 56 -0.65 9.69 1.08
N ILE A 57 0.52 9.53 0.50
CA ILE A 57 0.87 10.16 -0.78
C ILE A 57 1.45 9.14 -1.75
N TRP A 58 1.42 9.47 -3.03
CA TRP A 58 1.85 8.60 -4.13
C TRP A 58 1.06 7.29 -4.21
N THR A 59 -0.19 7.31 -3.72
CA THR A 59 -1.08 6.15 -3.76
C THR A 59 -1.61 5.97 -5.18
N THR A 60 -1.16 4.93 -5.84
CA THR A 60 -1.56 4.60 -7.21
C THR A 60 -3.04 4.25 -7.28
N ASN A 61 -3.77 4.88 -8.20
CA ASN A 61 -5.19 4.63 -8.50
C ASN A 61 -6.14 4.70 -7.29
N ALA A 62 -5.82 5.46 -6.25
CA ALA A 62 -6.69 5.55 -5.07
C ALA A 62 -8.09 6.11 -5.39
N HIS A 63 -8.22 6.93 -6.43
CA HIS A 63 -9.49 7.51 -6.89
C HIS A 63 -10.44 6.46 -7.52
N GLU A 64 -9.94 5.30 -7.92
CA GLU A 64 -10.71 4.18 -8.47
C GLU A 64 -10.81 3.00 -7.50
N ALA A 65 -10.06 3.02 -6.39
CA ALA A 65 -9.97 1.89 -5.48
C ALA A 65 -11.21 1.74 -4.59
N ASP A 66 -11.67 0.50 -4.43
CA ASP A 66 -12.71 0.14 -3.46
C ASP A 66 -12.12 0.01 -2.05
N TYR A 67 -10.89 -0.51 -1.95
CA TYR A 67 -10.21 -0.76 -0.69
C TYR A 67 -8.76 -0.29 -0.73
N MET A 68 -8.25 0.08 0.45
CA MET A 68 -6.82 0.37 0.66
C MET A 68 -6.23 -0.60 1.68
N PHE A 69 -5.02 -1.09 1.41
CA PHE A 69 -4.12 -1.57 2.46
C PHE A 69 -3.31 -0.38 2.98
N GLY A 70 -3.66 0.09 4.18
CA GLY A 70 -3.06 1.28 4.78
C GLY A 70 -2.17 0.94 5.96
N LEU A 71 -0.94 1.48 6.00
CA LEU A 71 0.00 1.32 7.11
C LEU A 71 -0.05 2.55 8.02
N PHE A 72 -0.33 2.33 9.30
CA PHE A 72 -0.48 3.39 10.31
C PHE A 72 0.29 3.08 11.58
N ARG A 73 0.55 4.11 12.38
CA ARG A 73 1.20 3.97 13.68
C ARG A 73 0.16 3.79 14.79
N THR A 74 0.16 2.61 15.39
CA THR A 74 -0.72 2.28 16.54
C THR A 74 -0.04 2.51 17.88
N SER A 75 1.30 2.40 17.93
CA SER A 75 2.07 2.69 19.14
C SER A 75 3.51 3.10 18.83
N THR A 76 4.22 3.58 19.84
CA THR A 76 5.66 3.87 19.75
C THR A 76 6.41 2.88 20.63
N VAL A 77 7.39 2.20 20.04
CA VAL A 77 8.27 1.26 20.75
C VAL A 77 9.62 1.93 20.93
N PRO A 78 10.14 2.12 22.15
CA PRO A 78 11.46 2.71 22.39
C PRO A 78 12.54 1.95 21.60
N ASP A 79 13.44 2.70 20.96
CA ASP A 79 14.58 2.20 20.18
C ASP A 79 14.22 1.26 19.00
N ASN A 80 12.92 1.12 18.68
CA ASN A 80 12.44 0.34 17.55
C ASN A 80 11.43 1.13 16.70
N ARG A 81 11.89 1.85 15.69
CA ARG A 81 11.04 2.64 14.77
C ARG A 81 10.10 1.80 13.91
N ARG A 82 10.40 0.52 13.71
CA ARG A 82 9.60 -0.45 12.96
C ARG A 82 8.48 -1.06 13.80
N GLY A 83 8.65 -1.10 15.11
CA GLY A 83 7.60 -1.56 16.02
C GLY A 83 6.44 -0.59 16.11
N GLY A 84 5.26 -1.12 16.44
CA GLY A 84 4.03 -0.33 16.61
C GLY A 84 3.44 0.21 15.31
N LEU A 85 3.80 -0.36 14.19
CA LEU A 85 3.13 -0.16 12.90
C LEU A 85 2.09 -1.25 12.69
N SER A 86 0.93 -0.90 12.16
CA SER A 86 -0.17 -1.85 11.90
C SER A 86 -0.78 -1.59 10.54
N GLN A 87 -1.19 -2.64 9.86
CA GLN A 87 -1.80 -2.57 8.55
C GLN A 87 -3.32 -2.73 8.67
N PHE A 88 -4.06 -1.92 7.92
CA PHE A 88 -5.52 -1.90 7.94
C PHE A 88 -6.10 -2.13 6.54
N LEU A 89 -7.19 -2.89 6.49
CA LEU A 89 -8.06 -3.00 5.33
C LEU A 89 -9.12 -1.89 5.43
N ILE A 90 -9.05 -0.90 4.56
CA ILE A 90 -9.86 0.31 4.62
C ILE A 90 -10.79 0.35 3.42
N ASP A 91 -12.11 0.44 3.65
CA ASP A 91 -13.07 0.75 2.61
C ASP A 91 -12.93 2.23 2.24
N MET A 92 -12.62 2.52 0.97
CA MET A 92 -12.35 3.89 0.49
C MET A 92 -13.60 4.79 0.50
N LYS A 93 -14.79 4.21 0.72
CA LYS A 93 -16.05 4.94 0.89
C LYS A 93 -16.33 5.34 2.34
N THR A 94 -15.42 5.01 3.27
CA THR A 94 -15.57 5.38 4.69
C THR A 94 -15.56 6.90 4.85
N PRO A 95 -16.52 7.48 5.60
CA PRO A 95 -16.55 8.91 5.87
C PRO A 95 -15.23 9.42 6.49
N GLY A 96 -14.79 10.62 6.10
CA GLY A 96 -13.53 11.22 6.54
C GLY A 96 -12.34 10.91 5.64
N ILE A 97 -12.52 10.12 4.57
CA ILE A 97 -11.49 9.90 3.55
C ILE A 97 -11.70 10.88 2.39
N THR A 98 -10.63 11.60 2.05
CA THR A 98 -10.58 12.48 0.87
C THR A 98 -9.45 12.04 -0.04
N VAL A 99 -9.73 11.87 -1.34
CA VAL A 99 -8.74 11.50 -2.36
C VAL A 99 -8.49 12.69 -3.26
N ASN A 100 -7.23 13.15 -3.31
CA ASN A 100 -6.78 14.28 -4.11
C ASN A 100 -5.84 13.77 -5.21
N PRO A 101 -6.23 13.79 -6.50
CA PRO A 101 -5.36 13.40 -7.59
C PRO A 101 -4.11 14.27 -7.69
N ILE A 102 -2.97 13.65 -8.00
CA ILE A 102 -1.71 14.30 -8.29
C ILE A 102 -1.48 14.22 -9.79
N VAL A 103 -1.51 15.38 -10.46
CA VAL A 103 -1.27 15.45 -11.91
C VAL A 103 0.23 15.26 -12.17
N ASP A 104 0.60 14.23 -12.95
CA ASP A 104 1.97 13.98 -13.36
C ASP A 104 2.39 14.87 -14.55
N LEU A 105 3.67 14.84 -14.91
CA LEU A 105 4.22 15.65 -16.02
C LEU A 105 3.50 15.42 -17.37
N PRO A 106 3.10 14.19 -17.76
CA PRO A 106 2.26 13.93 -18.92
C PRO A 106 0.78 14.35 -18.77
N GLY A 107 0.34 14.86 -17.62
CA GLY A 107 -1.04 15.29 -17.36
C GLY A 107 -1.98 14.17 -16.91
N ARG A 108 -1.47 13.05 -16.42
CA ARG A 108 -2.27 11.92 -15.90
C ARG A 108 -2.46 12.05 -14.38
N GLU A 109 -3.59 11.56 -13.88
CA GLU A 109 -3.95 11.55 -12.47
C GLU A 109 -3.75 10.16 -11.82
N HIS A 110 -2.63 9.53 -12.16
CA HIS A 110 -2.33 8.16 -11.73
C HIS A 110 -2.03 8.03 -10.22
N PHE A 111 -1.38 9.05 -9.66
CA PHE A 111 -1.06 9.10 -8.24
C PHE A 111 -2.03 9.98 -7.47
N ASN A 112 -2.17 9.69 -6.19
CA ASN A 112 -3.09 10.43 -5.32
C ASN A 112 -2.47 10.68 -3.95
N GLU A 113 -2.87 11.80 -3.35
CA GLU A 113 -2.85 11.99 -1.91
C GLU A 113 -4.18 11.49 -1.33
N VAL A 114 -4.13 10.76 -0.23
CA VAL A 114 -5.31 10.29 0.49
C VAL A 114 -5.26 10.81 1.92
N VAL A 115 -6.20 11.68 2.27
CA VAL A 115 -6.29 12.32 3.58
C VAL A 115 -7.32 11.60 4.43
N PHE A 116 -6.99 11.39 5.69
CA PHE A 116 -7.82 10.74 6.72
C PHE A 116 -8.10 11.75 7.83
N GLU A 117 -9.36 12.10 8.02
CA GLU A 117 -9.83 13.02 9.05
C GLU A 117 -10.86 12.29 9.91
N ASP A 118 -10.45 11.90 11.11
CA ASP A 118 -11.26 11.16 12.07
C ASP A 118 -11.99 9.93 11.48
N VAL A 119 -11.30 9.18 10.64
CA VAL A 119 -11.84 8.00 9.97
C VAL A 119 -12.04 6.87 10.97
N GLN A 120 -13.29 6.50 11.22
CA GLN A 120 -13.64 5.44 12.14
C GLN A 120 -13.69 4.08 11.41
N LEU A 121 -12.88 3.13 11.87
CA LEU A 121 -12.88 1.75 11.38
C LEU A 121 -13.29 0.78 12.49
N SER A 122 -13.95 -0.31 12.13
CA SER A 122 -14.23 -1.40 13.06
C SER A 122 -12.97 -2.19 13.44
N HIS A 123 -13.02 -2.96 14.53
CA HIS A 123 -11.92 -3.82 14.96
C HIS A 123 -11.46 -4.81 13.87
N ASN A 124 -12.39 -5.28 13.04
CA ASN A 124 -12.15 -6.26 11.98
C ASN A 124 -11.35 -5.70 10.79
N CYS A 125 -11.08 -4.40 10.77
CA CYS A 125 -10.26 -3.77 9.72
C CYS A 125 -8.75 -3.96 9.93
N LEU A 126 -8.30 -4.33 11.13
CA LEU A 126 -6.91 -4.65 11.41
C LEU A 126 -6.50 -5.94 10.66
N ILE A 127 -5.39 -5.91 9.96
CA ILE A 127 -4.82 -7.08 9.29
C ILE A 127 -3.77 -7.70 10.21
N GLY A 128 -3.92 -8.97 10.51
CA GLY A 128 -3.01 -9.70 11.40
C GLY A 128 -3.01 -9.17 12.83
N THR A 129 -1.83 -8.98 13.42
CA THR A 129 -1.64 -8.55 14.78
C THR A 129 -1.24 -7.07 14.86
N GLU A 130 -1.76 -6.35 15.85
CA GLU A 130 -1.36 -4.96 16.12
C GLU A 130 0.15 -4.86 16.38
N GLY A 131 0.79 -3.90 15.75
CA GLY A 131 2.22 -3.63 15.91
C GLY A 131 3.12 -4.44 14.97
N GLU A 132 2.60 -5.42 14.23
CA GLU A 132 3.36 -6.30 13.31
C GLU A 132 3.28 -5.87 11.84
N GLY A 133 2.76 -4.69 11.55
CA GLY A 133 2.58 -4.19 10.18
C GLY A 133 3.88 -4.08 9.38
N TRP A 134 5.04 -3.91 10.04
CA TRP A 134 6.32 -3.87 9.33
C TRP A 134 6.64 -5.19 8.63
N ASP A 135 6.42 -6.31 9.31
CA ASP A 135 6.70 -7.64 8.74
C ASP A 135 5.72 -7.97 7.61
N GLN A 136 4.47 -7.53 7.73
CA GLN A 136 3.45 -7.67 6.69
C GLN A 136 3.85 -6.91 5.41
N VAL A 137 4.24 -5.64 5.55
CA VAL A 137 4.67 -4.80 4.43
C VAL A 137 5.94 -5.32 3.77
N THR A 138 6.92 -5.78 4.54
CA THR A 138 8.16 -6.33 3.98
C THR A 138 7.92 -7.62 3.22
N ALA A 139 7.01 -8.47 3.69
CA ALA A 139 6.58 -9.67 2.96
C ALA A 139 5.87 -9.30 1.65
N GLU A 140 4.97 -8.31 1.67
CA GLU A 140 4.26 -7.81 0.48
C GLU A 140 5.23 -7.24 -0.55
N LEU A 141 6.17 -6.38 -0.14
CA LEU A 141 7.18 -5.80 -1.02
C LEU A 141 8.10 -6.85 -1.67
N ALA A 142 8.36 -7.96 -0.98
CA ALA A 142 9.12 -9.06 -1.55
C ALA A 142 8.40 -9.69 -2.74
N TYR A 143 7.09 -9.89 -2.66
CA TYR A 143 6.27 -10.38 -3.78
C TYR A 143 6.11 -9.34 -4.90
N GLU A 144 5.77 -8.11 -4.56
CA GLU A 144 5.61 -7.03 -5.52
C GLU A 144 6.87 -6.81 -6.36
N ARG A 145 8.06 -6.88 -5.73
CA ARG A 145 9.34 -6.58 -6.39
C ARG A 145 10.02 -7.79 -7.05
N SER A 146 9.49 -9.00 -6.92
CA SER A 146 10.04 -10.22 -7.52
C SER A 146 9.38 -10.62 -8.84
N GLY A 147 8.39 -9.87 -9.30
CA GLY A 147 7.66 -10.16 -10.54
C GLY A 147 8.55 -10.10 -11.78
N PRO A 148 8.31 -10.98 -12.79
CA PRO A 148 9.09 -11.04 -14.01
C PRO A 148 9.03 -9.75 -14.84
N GLU A 149 8.01 -8.92 -14.68
CA GLU A 149 7.86 -7.63 -15.33
C GLU A 149 9.02 -6.66 -15.00
N ARG A 150 9.67 -6.84 -13.85
CA ARG A 150 10.79 -5.99 -13.40
C ARG A 150 12.05 -6.14 -14.28
N TYR A 151 12.25 -7.31 -14.89
CA TYR A 151 13.42 -7.57 -15.74
C TYR A 151 13.03 -7.93 -17.17
N LEU A 152 11.86 -8.52 -17.40
CA LEU A 152 11.42 -8.88 -18.75
C LEU A 152 11.00 -7.65 -19.57
N SER A 153 10.58 -6.56 -18.95
CA SER A 153 10.21 -5.32 -19.67
C SER A 153 11.33 -4.75 -20.53
N SER A 154 12.60 -4.94 -20.15
CA SER A 154 13.78 -4.46 -20.88
C SER A 154 14.57 -5.56 -21.57
N ILE A 155 14.19 -6.84 -21.45
CA ILE A 155 14.95 -7.98 -21.99
C ILE A 155 15.13 -7.89 -23.50
N GLN A 156 14.14 -7.38 -24.24
CA GLN A 156 14.19 -7.22 -25.69
C GLN A 156 15.31 -6.26 -26.11
N ILE A 157 15.55 -5.20 -25.34
CA ILE A 157 16.64 -4.24 -25.59
C ILE A 157 17.99 -4.93 -25.38
N LEU A 158 18.11 -5.74 -24.32
CA LEU A 158 19.32 -6.50 -24.05
C LEU A 158 19.61 -7.53 -25.18
N LEU A 159 18.60 -8.27 -25.61
CA LEU A 159 18.75 -9.24 -26.71
C LEU A 159 19.16 -8.56 -28.02
N ALA A 160 18.53 -7.45 -28.37
CA ALA A 160 18.89 -6.66 -29.54
C ALA A 160 20.34 -6.14 -29.46
N LEU A 161 20.80 -5.71 -28.27
CA LEU A 161 22.18 -5.30 -28.06
C LEU A 161 23.16 -6.47 -28.25
N VAL A 162 22.84 -7.66 -27.71
CA VAL A 162 23.67 -8.87 -27.87
C VAL A 162 23.78 -9.27 -29.33
N ASP A 163 22.68 -9.26 -30.08
CA ASP A 163 22.66 -9.59 -31.50
C ASP A 163 23.52 -8.60 -32.32
N GLU A 164 23.39 -7.31 -32.04
CA GLU A 164 24.16 -6.26 -32.69
C GLU A 164 25.68 -6.39 -32.42
N LEU A 165 26.04 -6.71 -31.17
CA LEU A 165 27.45 -6.93 -30.82
C LEU A 165 28.02 -8.19 -31.43
N ALA A 166 27.23 -9.27 -31.52
CA ALA A 166 27.64 -10.51 -32.17
C ALA A 166 27.83 -10.38 -33.70
N ALA A 167 27.10 -9.45 -34.32
CA ALA A 167 27.20 -9.18 -35.76
C ALA A 167 28.40 -8.30 -36.14
N ARG A 168 29.10 -7.66 -35.17
CA ARG A 168 30.26 -6.81 -35.45
C ARG A 168 31.49 -7.67 -35.75
N PRO A 169 32.15 -7.46 -36.92
CA PRO A 169 33.44 -8.14 -37.18
C PRO A 169 34.48 -7.64 -36.19
N ASN A 170 35.33 -8.55 -35.71
CA ASN A 170 36.49 -8.22 -34.85
C ASN A 170 37.50 -7.35 -35.60
#